data_7f685adde4d6a6c99c9c10d3ead0de3c
#
_entry.id   7f685adde4d6a6c99c9c10d3ead0de3c
#
_cell.length_a   1.000
_cell.length_b   1.000
_cell.length_c   1.000
_cell.angle_alpha   90.00
_cell.angle_beta   90.00
_cell.angle_gamma   90.00
#
_symmetry.space_group_name_H-M   'P 1'
#
loop_
_entity.id
_entity.type
_entity.pdbx_description
1 polymer ?
#
loop_
_entity_poly.entity_id
_entity_poly.type
_entity_poly.pdbx_seq_one_letter_code
_entity_poly.pdbx_strand_id
1 'polypeptide(L)'
;RGTTERRTLDEELDDAVVGADPTELVSLSDAVLHLAADVEISPQARERLSMLAREVRSLRRHVGEPLVDLVHRVLAVTGLDVEIAAAPGAVAAGSREAVEAFTDLVAGFRDAEGDPTLGALLRRLDDAERFDAAPGAEAPSGRDAVTLMTVHKAKGLEFPVVALPFLAADDFPL
;
A
#
# COMPACT_ATOMS: atom_id res chain seq x y z
N ARG A 1 -9.73 -34.49 12.79
CA ARG A 1 -10.36 -33.14 12.83
C ARG A 1 -9.61 -32.32 11.82
N GLY A 2 -10.21 -32.16 10.62
CA GLY A 2 -9.61 -31.38 9.53
C GLY A 2 -9.61 -29.90 9.91
N THR A 3 -8.44 -29.30 9.87
CA THR A 3 -8.25 -27.86 9.88
C THR A 3 -8.71 -27.38 8.49
N THR A 4 -9.87 -26.73 8.42
CA THR A 4 -10.28 -26.02 7.21
C THR A 4 -9.34 -24.83 7.07
N GLU A 5 -8.34 -24.93 6.22
CA GLU A 5 -7.52 -23.78 5.82
C GLU A 5 -8.48 -22.71 5.28
N ARG A 6 -8.47 -21.54 5.90
CA ARG A 6 -9.18 -20.39 5.35
C ARG A 6 -8.43 -19.99 4.09
N ARG A 7 -9.08 -20.14 2.95
CA ARG A 7 -8.60 -19.62 1.67
C ARG A 7 -8.44 -18.11 1.80
N THR A 8 -7.42 -17.59 1.16
CA THR A 8 -7.23 -16.13 1.06
C THR A 8 -8.27 -15.55 0.11
N LEU A 9 -8.59 -14.26 0.28
CA LEU A 9 -9.51 -13.56 -0.62
C LEU A 9 -9.03 -13.65 -2.09
N ASP A 10 -7.72 -13.60 -2.30
CA ASP A 10 -7.12 -13.70 -3.63
C ASP A 10 -7.36 -15.07 -4.27
N GLU A 11 -7.22 -16.16 -3.50
CA GLU A 11 -7.53 -17.52 -3.99
C GLU A 11 -9.01 -17.70 -4.33
N GLU A 12 -9.91 -17.06 -3.57
CA GLU A 12 -11.34 -17.08 -3.86
C GLU A 12 -11.69 -16.26 -5.11
N LEU A 13 -11.02 -15.13 -5.32
CA LEU A 13 -11.20 -14.29 -6.50
C LEU A 13 -10.64 -14.97 -7.76
N ASP A 14 -9.45 -15.57 -7.68
CA ASP A 14 -8.85 -16.29 -8.79
C ASP A 14 -9.74 -17.46 -9.24
N ASP A 15 -10.28 -18.25 -8.30
CA ASP A 15 -11.21 -19.32 -8.62
C ASP A 15 -12.52 -18.82 -9.26
N ALA A 16 -13.03 -17.66 -8.81
CA ALA A 16 -14.26 -17.07 -9.33
C ALA A 16 -14.12 -16.63 -10.81
N VAL A 17 -12.91 -16.32 -11.26
CA VAL A 17 -12.66 -15.85 -12.65
C VAL A 17 -12.15 -16.95 -13.56
N VAL A 18 -11.87 -18.15 -13.05
CA VAL A 18 -11.43 -19.29 -13.85
C VAL A 18 -12.50 -19.67 -14.88
N GLY A 19 -12.17 -19.50 -16.15
CA GLY A 19 -13.06 -19.83 -17.28
C GLY A 19 -14.06 -18.74 -17.66
N ALA A 20 -14.06 -17.59 -17.00
CA ALA A 20 -14.85 -16.43 -17.42
C ALA A 20 -14.18 -15.70 -18.59
N ASP A 21 -14.99 -15.15 -19.51
CA ASP A 21 -14.46 -14.28 -20.57
C ASP A 21 -13.92 -13.00 -19.93
N PRO A 22 -12.64 -12.62 -20.19
CA PRO A 22 -12.06 -11.40 -19.63
C PRO A 22 -12.87 -10.12 -19.94
N THR A 23 -13.66 -10.12 -21.00
CA THR A 23 -14.52 -9.00 -21.38
C THR A 23 -15.81 -8.91 -20.55
N GLU A 24 -16.20 -9.99 -19.87
CA GLU A 24 -17.37 -10.07 -19.00
C GLU A 24 -17.03 -9.83 -17.52
N LEU A 25 -15.74 -9.78 -17.18
CA LEU A 25 -15.29 -9.56 -15.81
C LEU A 25 -15.45 -8.09 -15.41
N VAL A 26 -16.31 -7.84 -14.45
CA VAL A 26 -16.44 -6.52 -13.82
C VAL A 26 -15.34 -6.37 -12.78
N SER A 27 -14.50 -5.32 -12.92
CA SER A 27 -13.47 -5.04 -11.92
C SER A 27 -14.10 -4.73 -10.55
N LEU A 28 -13.41 -5.05 -9.45
CA LEU A 28 -13.87 -4.71 -8.10
C LEU A 28 -14.14 -3.22 -7.94
N SER A 29 -13.33 -2.38 -8.57
CA SER A 29 -13.54 -0.92 -8.55
C SER A 29 -14.83 -0.53 -9.26
N ASP A 30 -15.16 -1.15 -10.38
CA ASP A 30 -16.40 -0.88 -11.11
C ASP A 30 -17.62 -1.45 -10.38
N ALA A 31 -17.50 -2.62 -9.75
CA ALA A 31 -18.55 -3.19 -8.90
C ALA A 31 -18.89 -2.27 -7.71
N VAL A 32 -17.88 -1.69 -7.06
CA VAL A 32 -18.08 -0.71 -5.98
C VAL A 32 -18.72 0.57 -6.50
N LEU A 33 -18.27 1.08 -7.64
CA LEU A 33 -18.79 2.31 -8.22
C LEU A 33 -20.23 2.19 -8.73
N HIS A 34 -20.63 0.99 -9.14
CA HIS A 34 -21.93 0.69 -9.72
C HIS A 34 -22.66 -0.42 -8.94
N LEU A 35 -22.53 -0.40 -7.59
CA LEU A 35 -23.11 -1.42 -6.72
C LEU A 35 -24.62 -1.56 -6.95
N ALA A 36 -25.02 -2.69 -7.53
CA ALA A 36 -26.40 -2.97 -7.86
C ALA A 36 -27.24 -3.14 -6.59
N ALA A 37 -28.54 -2.79 -6.69
CA ALA A 37 -29.45 -2.79 -5.56
C ALA A 37 -29.78 -4.21 -5.04
N ASP A 38 -29.72 -5.19 -5.91
CA ASP A 38 -30.04 -6.61 -5.69
C ASP A 38 -28.86 -7.41 -5.09
N VAL A 39 -27.69 -6.83 -4.97
CA VAL A 39 -26.55 -7.50 -4.30
C VAL A 39 -26.86 -7.69 -2.82
N GLU A 40 -26.85 -8.95 -2.37
CA GLU A 40 -27.13 -9.34 -0.99
C GLU A 40 -25.94 -9.04 -0.07
N ILE A 41 -25.92 -7.86 0.51
CA ILE A 41 -24.95 -7.42 1.52
C ILE A 41 -25.66 -6.73 2.68
N SER A 42 -25.02 -6.66 3.84
CA SER A 42 -25.61 -5.97 5.00
C SER A 42 -25.80 -4.47 4.72
N PRO A 43 -26.78 -3.82 5.37
CA PRO A 43 -26.97 -2.37 5.23
C PRO A 43 -25.71 -1.56 5.55
N GLN A 44 -24.95 -1.98 6.57
CA GLN A 44 -23.69 -1.35 6.97
C GLN A 44 -22.61 -1.49 5.88
N ALA A 45 -22.50 -2.67 5.25
CA ALA A 45 -21.57 -2.89 4.15
C ALA A 45 -21.94 -2.03 2.95
N ARG A 46 -23.22 -1.95 2.60
CA ARG A 46 -23.72 -1.09 1.51
C ARG A 46 -23.42 0.39 1.76
N GLU A 47 -23.59 0.86 2.99
CA GLU A 47 -23.25 2.23 3.38
C GLU A 47 -21.76 2.52 3.20
N ARG A 48 -20.88 1.64 3.71
CA ARG A 48 -19.42 1.76 3.57
C ARG A 48 -18.96 1.75 2.12
N LEU A 49 -19.47 0.82 1.31
CA LEU A 49 -19.16 0.76 -0.11
C LEU A 49 -19.66 2.02 -0.86
N SER A 50 -20.81 2.56 -0.46
CA SER A 50 -21.33 3.81 -1.03
C SER A 50 -20.46 5.01 -0.65
N MET A 51 -19.89 5.05 0.55
CA MET A 51 -18.90 6.06 0.95
C MET A 51 -17.64 5.95 0.09
N LEU A 52 -17.05 4.74 0.02
CA LEU A 52 -15.88 4.49 -0.82
C LEU A 52 -16.12 4.87 -2.29
N ALA A 53 -17.28 4.53 -2.84
CA ALA A 53 -17.64 4.91 -4.20
C ALA A 53 -17.67 6.44 -4.41
N ARG A 54 -18.13 7.21 -3.41
CA ARG A 54 -18.12 8.69 -3.48
C ARG A 54 -16.69 9.24 -3.45
N GLU A 55 -15.83 8.68 -2.59
CA GLU A 55 -14.42 9.05 -2.48
C GLU A 55 -13.67 8.77 -3.79
N VAL A 56 -13.78 7.56 -4.32
CA VAL A 56 -13.17 7.18 -5.60
C VAL A 56 -13.67 8.06 -6.75
N ARG A 57 -14.98 8.33 -6.83
CA ARG A 57 -15.52 9.26 -7.86
C ARG A 57 -14.97 10.68 -7.69
N SER A 58 -14.78 11.11 -6.44
CA SER A 58 -14.16 12.41 -6.17
C SER A 58 -12.74 12.46 -6.68
N LEU A 59 -11.91 11.47 -6.35
CA LEU A 59 -10.52 11.39 -6.80
C LEU A 59 -10.41 11.27 -8.33
N ARG A 60 -11.23 10.45 -8.97
CA ARG A 60 -11.24 10.28 -10.44
C ARG A 60 -11.45 11.59 -11.21
N ARG A 61 -12.20 12.55 -10.66
CA ARG A 61 -12.38 13.87 -11.31
C ARG A 61 -11.11 14.72 -11.31
N HIS A 62 -10.11 14.37 -10.49
CA HIS A 62 -8.91 15.16 -10.26
C HIS A 62 -7.64 14.45 -10.76
N VAL A 63 -7.77 13.34 -11.48
CA VAL A 63 -6.62 12.56 -12.02
C VAL A 63 -5.71 13.39 -12.94
N GLY A 64 -6.23 14.44 -13.55
CA GLY A 64 -5.46 15.36 -14.40
C GLY A 64 -4.75 16.50 -13.66
N GLU A 65 -4.86 16.59 -12.34
CA GLU A 65 -4.14 17.57 -11.53
C GLU A 65 -2.66 17.21 -11.39
N PRO A 66 -1.79 18.15 -11.01
CA PRO A 66 -0.40 17.85 -10.66
C PRO A 66 -0.33 16.73 -9.61
N LEU A 67 0.65 15.81 -9.75
CA LEU A 67 0.72 14.62 -8.89
C LEU A 67 0.77 14.95 -7.39
N VAL A 68 1.48 16.02 -7.01
CA VAL A 68 1.56 16.46 -5.60
C VAL A 68 0.19 16.90 -5.08
N ASP A 69 -0.59 17.60 -5.88
CA ASP A 69 -1.94 18.04 -5.50
C ASP A 69 -2.87 16.83 -5.35
N LEU A 70 -2.70 15.83 -6.24
CA LEU A 70 -3.43 14.56 -6.15
C LEU A 70 -3.07 13.80 -4.87
N VAL A 71 -1.79 13.75 -4.46
CA VAL A 71 -1.37 13.14 -3.18
C VAL A 71 -2.06 13.80 -2.00
N HIS A 72 -2.01 15.14 -1.91
CA HIS A 72 -2.69 15.88 -0.85
C HIS A 72 -4.20 15.63 -0.83
N ARG A 73 -4.81 15.54 -2.01
CA ARG A 73 -6.23 15.22 -2.13
C ARG A 73 -6.56 13.80 -1.65
N VAL A 74 -5.72 12.82 -1.97
CA VAL A 74 -5.88 11.45 -1.46
C VAL A 74 -5.81 11.44 0.07
N LEU A 75 -4.82 12.09 0.67
CA LEU A 75 -4.69 12.20 2.14
C LEU A 75 -5.94 12.80 2.78
N ALA A 76 -6.46 13.90 2.20
CA ALA A 76 -7.64 14.58 2.72
C ALA A 76 -8.94 13.76 2.53
N VAL A 77 -9.13 13.13 1.38
CA VAL A 77 -10.35 12.35 1.08
C VAL A 77 -10.42 11.07 1.92
N THR A 78 -9.28 10.42 2.14
CA THR A 78 -9.19 9.21 2.98
C THR A 78 -9.18 9.51 4.47
N GLY A 79 -8.96 10.78 4.87
CA GLY A 79 -8.82 11.20 6.26
C GLY A 79 -7.49 10.76 6.91
N LEU A 80 -6.52 10.32 6.10
CA LEU A 80 -5.22 9.86 6.60
C LEU A 80 -4.44 11.00 7.27
N ASP A 81 -4.59 12.23 6.80
CA ASP A 81 -4.04 13.45 7.42
C ASP A 81 -4.56 13.65 8.85
N VAL A 82 -5.86 13.41 9.07
CA VAL A 82 -6.49 13.49 10.40
C VAL A 82 -6.01 12.35 11.30
N GLU A 83 -5.91 11.14 10.76
CA GLU A 83 -5.43 9.97 11.50
C GLU A 83 -3.97 10.15 11.96
N ILE A 84 -3.10 10.63 11.07
CA ILE A 84 -1.71 10.94 11.38
C ILE A 84 -1.61 12.05 12.43
N ALA A 85 -2.47 13.09 12.35
CA ALA A 85 -2.49 14.18 13.32
C ALA A 85 -2.94 13.71 14.70
N ALA A 86 -3.84 12.73 14.78
CA ALA A 86 -4.37 12.16 16.01
C ALA A 86 -3.48 11.08 16.64
N ALA A 87 -2.48 10.57 15.92
CA ALA A 87 -1.61 9.50 16.39
C ALA A 87 -0.66 9.97 17.52
N PRO A 88 -0.27 9.09 18.47
CA PRO A 88 0.65 9.47 19.55
C PRO A 88 2.06 9.81 19.06
N GLY A 89 2.64 10.84 19.62
CA GLY A 89 3.99 11.40 19.50
C GLY A 89 4.94 10.77 18.47
N ALA A 90 5.62 9.68 18.83
CA ALA A 90 6.62 9.05 17.95
C ALA A 90 6.03 8.41 16.68
N VAL A 91 4.82 7.84 16.76
CA VAL A 91 4.12 7.26 15.60
C VAL A 91 3.72 8.37 14.64
N ALA A 92 3.12 9.45 15.14
CA ALA A 92 2.76 10.62 14.34
C ALA A 92 3.97 11.25 13.64
N ALA A 93 5.11 11.34 14.33
CA ALA A 93 6.34 11.89 13.74
C ALA A 93 6.84 11.03 12.58
N GLY A 94 6.91 9.70 12.76
CA GLY A 94 7.32 8.77 11.70
C GLY A 94 6.38 8.77 10.49
N SER A 95 5.06 8.83 10.74
CA SER A 95 4.07 8.86 9.66
C SER A 95 4.12 10.15 8.86
N ARG A 96 4.31 11.31 9.53
CA ARG A 96 4.50 12.59 8.82
C ARG A 96 5.76 12.60 7.97
N GLU A 97 6.88 12.13 8.53
CA GLU A 97 8.14 12.03 7.81
C GLU A 97 8.00 11.13 6.56
N ALA A 98 7.28 10.00 6.68
CA ALA A 98 7.02 9.12 5.55
C ALA A 98 6.15 9.79 4.47
N VAL A 99 5.10 10.53 4.85
CA VAL A 99 4.26 11.28 3.91
C VAL A 99 5.04 12.41 3.25
N GLU A 100 5.87 13.14 3.99
CA GLU A 100 6.74 14.19 3.45
C GLU A 100 7.73 13.61 2.43
N ALA A 101 8.44 12.53 2.80
CA ALA A 101 9.38 11.84 1.91
C ALA A 101 8.71 11.32 0.64
N PHE A 102 7.50 10.76 0.74
CA PHE A 102 6.72 10.33 -0.42
C PHE A 102 6.30 11.52 -1.28
N THR A 103 5.87 12.61 -0.69
CA THR A 103 5.48 13.83 -1.40
C THR A 103 6.67 14.43 -2.16
N ASP A 104 7.86 14.45 -1.55
CA ASP A 104 9.10 14.91 -2.18
C ASP A 104 9.51 13.99 -3.35
N LEU A 105 9.37 12.67 -3.18
CA LEU A 105 9.58 11.71 -4.26
C LEU A 105 8.65 12.00 -5.44
N VAL A 106 7.37 12.22 -5.18
CA VAL A 106 6.37 12.55 -6.22
C VAL A 106 6.65 13.90 -6.87
N ALA A 107 7.08 14.91 -6.10
CA ALA A 107 7.44 16.22 -6.62
C ALA A 107 8.66 16.17 -7.58
N GLY A 108 9.61 15.29 -7.26
CA GLY A 108 10.80 15.04 -8.10
C GLY A 108 10.58 14.03 -9.22
N PHE A 109 9.44 13.35 -9.26
CA PHE A 109 9.20 12.29 -10.22
C PHE A 109 9.08 12.84 -11.65
N ARG A 110 9.79 12.17 -12.58
CA ARG A 110 9.65 12.33 -14.03
C ARG A 110 9.75 10.94 -14.67
N ASP A 111 8.99 10.69 -15.71
CA ASP A 111 9.13 9.47 -16.52
C ASP A 111 10.30 9.59 -17.51
N ALA A 112 10.45 8.58 -18.37
CA ALA A 112 11.53 8.55 -19.36
C ALA A 112 11.42 9.68 -20.39
N GLU A 113 10.23 10.18 -20.65
CA GLU A 113 9.91 11.30 -21.54
C GLU A 113 10.00 12.66 -20.83
N GLY A 114 10.15 12.67 -19.50
CA GLY A 114 10.24 13.86 -18.67
C GLY A 114 8.88 14.34 -18.14
N ASP A 115 7.81 13.60 -18.39
CA ASP A 115 6.44 13.95 -17.97
C ASP A 115 6.03 13.29 -16.64
N PRO A 116 5.46 14.03 -15.69
CA PRO A 116 5.02 13.49 -14.42
C PRO A 116 3.59 12.92 -14.51
N THR A 117 3.39 11.82 -15.24
CA THR A 117 2.07 11.20 -15.38
C THR A 117 1.75 10.25 -14.23
N LEU A 118 0.47 10.17 -13.81
CA LEU A 118 0.01 9.24 -12.78
C LEU A 118 0.28 7.79 -13.17
N GLY A 119 0.05 7.42 -14.43
CA GLY A 119 0.28 6.05 -14.89
C GLY A 119 1.77 5.65 -14.82
N ALA A 120 2.69 6.57 -15.14
CA ALA A 120 4.11 6.32 -15.01
C ALA A 120 4.55 6.22 -13.53
N LEU A 121 4.00 7.07 -12.66
CA LEU A 121 4.24 6.99 -11.21
C LEU A 121 3.78 5.65 -10.65
N LEU A 122 2.57 5.20 -10.97
CA LEU A 122 2.06 3.91 -10.49
C LEU A 122 2.93 2.74 -10.93
N ARG A 123 3.33 2.69 -12.21
CA ARG A 123 4.29 1.66 -12.68
C ARG A 123 5.61 1.69 -11.90
N ARG A 124 6.13 2.88 -11.62
CA ARG A 124 7.36 3.03 -10.83
C ARG A 124 7.21 2.51 -9.41
N LEU A 125 6.04 2.71 -8.79
CA LEU A 125 5.74 2.20 -7.45
C LEU A 125 5.58 0.68 -7.46
N ASP A 126 4.87 0.12 -8.45
CA ASP A 126 4.73 -1.33 -8.62
C ASP A 126 6.09 -2.01 -8.81
N ASP A 127 6.97 -1.43 -9.62
CA ASP A 127 8.32 -1.95 -9.80
C ASP A 127 9.15 -1.88 -8.51
N ALA A 128 9.03 -0.79 -7.76
CA ALA A 128 9.71 -0.63 -6.48
C ALA A 128 9.25 -1.68 -5.46
N GLU A 129 7.95 -1.98 -5.42
CA GLU A 129 7.39 -3.03 -4.57
C GLU A 129 7.91 -4.43 -4.97
N ARG A 130 7.87 -4.76 -6.26
CA ARG A 130 8.35 -6.06 -6.77
C ARG A 130 9.83 -6.33 -6.49
N PHE A 131 10.65 -5.30 -6.49
CA PHE A 131 12.10 -5.43 -6.29
C PHE A 131 12.54 -5.13 -4.84
N ASP A 132 11.61 -5.04 -3.89
CA ASP A 132 11.87 -4.66 -2.48
C ASP A 132 12.73 -3.36 -2.38
N ALA A 133 12.57 -2.49 -3.38
CA ALA A 133 13.26 -1.23 -3.53
C ALA A 133 12.34 -0.07 -3.11
N ALA A 134 11.68 -0.22 -1.93
CA ALA A 134 10.75 0.80 -1.46
C ALA A 134 11.46 2.17 -1.39
N PRO A 135 10.99 3.17 -2.14
CA PRO A 135 11.58 4.50 -2.10
C PRO A 135 11.44 5.08 -0.69
N GLY A 136 12.53 5.41 -0.04
CA GLY A 136 12.53 6.02 1.29
C GLY A 136 12.51 5.05 2.47
N ALA A 137 12.65 3.74 2.24
CA ALA A 137 12.78 2.73 3.31
C ALA A 137 14.18 2.67 3.94
N GLU A 138 14.99 3.69 3.78
CA GLU A 138 16.15 3.83 4.66
C GLU A 138 15.64 4.10 6.07
N ALA A 139 15.93 3.16 6.99
CA ALA A 139 15.65 3.38 8.41
C ALA A 139 16.28 4.73 8.81
N PRO A 140 15.54 5.62 9.49
CA PRO A 140 16.04 6.94 9.83
C PRO A 140 17.35 6.78 10.60
N SER A 141 18.45 7.13 9.93
CA SER A 141 19.79 7.12 10.51
C SER A 141 19.83 8.12 11.65
N GLY A 142 20.09 7.65 12.86
CA GLY A 142 20.25 8.50 14.03
C GLY A 142 19.16 8.43 15.09
N ARG A 143 18.12 7.58 14.92
CA ARG A 143 17.17 7.30 16.00
C ARG A 143 17.63 6.11 16.84
N ASP A 144 17.41 6.19 18.17
CA ASP A 144 17.52 5.03 19.07
C ASP A 144 16.39 4.05 18.70
N ALA A 145 16.71 3.06 17.88
CA ALA A 145 15.76 2.14 17.29
C ALA A 145 16.33 0.73 17.14
N VAL A 146 15.47 -0.26 17.19
CA VAL A 146 15.80 -1.65 16.84
C VAL A 146 15.49 -1.86 15.37
N THR A 147 16.52 -2.24 14.60
CA THR A 147 16.37 -2.53 13.16
C THR A 147 16.20 -4.03 12.97
N LEU A 148 15.11 -4.44 12.33
CA LEU A 148 14.86 -5.81 11.92
C LEU A 148 15.28 -6.00 10.47
N MET A 149 16.16 -6.96 10.20
CA MET A 149 16.64 -7.23 8.85
C MET A 149 17.06 -8.70 8.68
N THR A 150 17.19 -9.15 7.44
CA THR A 150 17.75 -10.46 7.14
C THR A 150 19.27 -10.46 7.29
N VAL A 151 19.86 -11.64 7.53
CA VAL A 151 21.32 -11.80 7.59
C VAL A 151 22.00 -11.32 6.29
N HIS A 152 21.35 -11.53 5.14
CA HIS A 152 21.87 -11.06 3.86
C HIS A 152 21.90 -9.52 3.75
N LYS A 153 20.86 -8.84 4.25
CA LYS A 153 20.84 -7.36 4.30
C LYS A 153 21.85 -6.79 5.31
N ALA A 154 22.22 -7.57 6.33
CA ALA A 154 23.22 -7.19 7.33
C ALA A 154 24.69 -7.33 6.86
N LYS A 155 24.93 -7.95 5.70
CA LYS A 155 26.28 -8.18 5.19
C LYS A 155 27.03 -6.86 4.99
N GLY A 156 28.15 -6.72 5.68
CA GLY A 156 28.98 -5.52 5.62
C GLY A 156 28.56 -4.39 6.55
N LEU A 157 27.52 -4.60 7.36
CA LEU A 157 27.08 -3.64 8.38
C LEU A 157 27.60 -4.08 9.75
N GLU A 158 27.87 -3.10 10.63
CA GLU A 158 28.32 -3.31 12.01
C GLU A 158 27.29 -2.74 12.97
N PHE A 159 26.93 -3.54 13.99
CA PHE A 159 25.96 -3.14 15.00
C PHE A 159 26.54 -3.37 16.40
N PRO A 160 26.32 -2.44 17.35
CA PRO A 160 26.83 -2.60 18.73
C PRO A 160 26.14 -3.77 19.47
N VAL A 161 24.90 -4.09 19.11
CA VAL A 161 24.16 -5.23 19.68
C VAL A 161 23.42 -5.93 18.53
N VAL A 162 23.55 -7.27 18.47
CA VAL A 162 22.86 -8.11 17.49
C VAL A 162 22.10 -9.20 18.22
N ALA A 163 20.81 -9.37 17.93
CA ALA A 163 19.98 -10.46 18.39
C ALA A 163 19.58 -11.34 17.19
N LEU A 164 19.93 -12.63 17.25
CA LEU A 164 19.55 -13.62 16.23
C LEU A 164 18.52 -14.58 16.86
N PRO A 165 17.22 -14.34 16.70
CA PRO A 165 16.19 -15.24 17.19
C PRO A 165 16.05 -16.48 16.28
N PHE A 166 15.43 -17.53 16.84
CA PHE A 166 15.06 -18.75 16.09
C PHE A 166 16.26 -19.55 15.52
N LEU A 167 17.40 -19.52 16.19
CA LEU A 167 18.53 -20.39 15.86
C LEU A 167 18.28 -21.80 16.41
N ALA A 168 17.50 -22.60 15.69
CA ALA A 168 17.27 -24.00 16.00
C ALA A 168 18.22 -24.89 15.19
N ALA A 169 18.59 -26.05 15.76
CA ALA A 169 19.32 -27.08 15.00
C ALA A 169 18.42 -27.50 13.83
N ASP A 170 18.99 -27.62 12.65
CA ASP A 170 18.33 -27.91 11.38
C ASP A 170 17.69 -26.72 10.64
N ASP A 171 17.56 -25.56 11.31
CA ASP A 171 17.06 -24.33 10.66
C ASP A 171 18.19 -23.34 10.31
N PHE A 172 19.29 -23.34 11.11
CA PHE A 172 20.44 -22.47 10.88
C PHE A 172 21.73 -23.06 11.48
N PRO A 173 22.89 -23.06 10.76
CA PRO A 173 23.04 -22.74 9.33
C PRO A 173 22.48 -23.86 8.45
N LEU A 174 22.02 -23.52 7.24
CA LEU A 174 21.59 -24.46 6.20
C LEU A 174 22.81 -25.17 5.61
#